data_a66b4387921971860dc46a88bb037799
#
_entry.id   a66b4387921971860dc46a88bb037799
#
_cell.length_a   1.000
_cell.length_b   1.000
_cell.length_c   1.000
_cell.angle_alpha   90.00
_cell.angle_beta   90.00
_cell.angle_gamma   90.00
#
_symmetry.space_group_name_H-M   'P 1'
#
loop_
_entity.id
_entity.type
_entity.pdbx_description
1 polymer ?
#
loop_
_entity_poly.entity_id
_entity_poly.type
_entity_poly.pdbx_seq_one_letter_code
_entity_poly.pdbx_strand_id
1 'polypeptide(L)'
;MLLILQQQHTNAQFLQADNDILGDTFKNFFNLNPLDGIFKSGCWDSILTSGTSGIKKTGHLIVGTDCDDKIRGDSADEVIYTLKGNDQVWAGSGNDIIYGGMGSNRLYGERNNDIIIPGDGSNLVDGGSGNDVLYGGVGNNLLVGGRDNDQLIAGTGTTIMDGGIGSNEFDCSGNTIVINYNPDYGDTIAGNCKIVNNMGINITRDIDIS
;
A
#
# COMPACT_ATOMS: atom_id res chain seq x y z
N MET A 1 22.61 15.34 11.01
CA MET A 1 21.86 15.27 9.73
C MET A 1 22.34 14.15 8.81
N LEU A 2 23.62 13.82 8.80
CA LEU A 2 24.17 12.74 7.95
C LEU A 2 23.91 11.31 8.49
N LEU A 3 23.71 11.15 9.79
CA LEU A 3 23.48 9.85 10.44
C LEU A 3 22.04 9.32 10.22
N ILE A 4 21.10 10.18 9.93
CA ILE A 4 19.69 9.81 9.70
C ILE A 4 19.49 9.24 8.29
N LEU A 5 20.29 9.68 7.32
CA LEU A 5 20.19 9.25 5.93
C LEU A 5 20.82 7.86 5.66
N GLN A 6 21.75 7.41 6.50
CA GLN A 6 22.37 6.09 6.32
C GLN A 6 21.55 4.93 6.92
N GLN A 7 20.55 5.21 7.74
CA GLN A 7 19.68 4.19 8.32
C GLN A 7 18.42 3.91 7.47
N GLN A 8 18.20 4.66 6.41
CA GLN A 8 17.01 4.51 5.57
C GLN A 8 17.04 3.27 4.65
N HIS A 9 18.16 2.58 4.51
CA HIS A 9 18.26 1.42 3.63
C HIS A 9 18.08 0.05 4.29
N THR A 10 17.78 0.00 5.57
CA THR A 10 17.79 -1.31 6.24
C THR A 10 16.57 -1.67 7.07
N ASN A 11 15.43 -1.02 7.06
CA ASN A 11 14.30 -1.59 7.80
C ASN A 11 13.01 -0.78 7.68
N ALA A 12 12.15 -1.19 6.77
CA ALA A 12 10.71 -0.91 6.88
C ALA A 12 10.11 -1.45 8.20
N GLN A 13 10.74 -2.47 8.80
CA GLN A 13 10.38 -2.98 10.14
C GLN A 13 10.75 -2.05 11.29
N PHE A 14 11.70 -1.13 11.10
CA PHE A 14 12.15 -0.23 12.17
C PHE A 14 11.16 0.94 12.39
N LEU A 15 10.42 1.33 11.35
CA LEU A 15 9.39 2.37 11.47
C LEU A 15 8.09 1.84 12.12
N GLN A 16 7.91 0.53 12.17
CA GLN A 16 6.72 -0.10 12.75
C GLN A 16 6.85 -0.41 14.25
N ALA A 17 8.07 -0.42 14.80
CA ALA A 17 8.32 -0.90 16.16
C ALA A 17 8.30 0.18 17.25
N ASP A 18 8.56 1.45 16.94
CA ASP A 18 8.78 2.48 17.97
C ASP A 18 8.21 3.86 17.60
N ASN A 19 6.87 3.96 17.47
CA ASN A 19 6.20 5.26 17.35
C ASN A 19 6.44 6.22 18.52
N ASP A 20 6.83 5.70 19.68
CA ASP A 20 7.09 6.54 20.87
C ASP A 20 8.39 7.34 20.71
N ILE A 21 9.42 6.80 20.07
CA ILE A 21 10.71 7.48 19.90
C ILE A 21 10.65 8.63 18.90
N LEU A 22 9.92 8.46 17.79
CA LEU A 22 9.72 9.53 16.80
C LEU A 22 8.83 10.66 17.34
N GLY A 23 7.79 10.31 18.08
CA GLY A 23 6.89 11.28 18.71
C GLY A 23 7.63 12.22 19.68
N ASP A 24 8.49 11.69 20.52
CA ASP A 24 9.24 12.48 21.50
C ASP A 24 10.40 13.28 20.88
N THR A 25 11.04 12.75 19.83
CA THR A 25 12.09 13.47 19.10
C THR A 25 11.51 14.67 18.34
N PHE A 26 10.30 14.53 17.78
CA PHE A 26 9.61 15.64 17.11
C PHE A 26 9.10 16.71 18.10
N LYS A 27 8.59 16.33 19.27
CA LYS A 27 8.19 17.26 20.33
C LYS A 27 9.34 18.16 20.75
N ASN A 28 10.53 17.58 20.91
CA ASN A 28 11.74 18.30 21.35
C ASN A 28 12.34 19.21 20.26
N PHE A 29 12.14 18.87 18.97
CA PHE A 29 12.74 19.64 17.86
C PHE A 29 11.97 20.94 17.56
N PHE A 30 10.67 20.98 17.83
CA PHE A 30 9.84 22.14 17.48
C PHE A 30 9.48 23.02 18.67
N ASN A 31 9.97 22.72 19.89
CA ASN A 31 9.71 23.51 21.13
C ASN A 31 8.25 23.97 21.26
N LEU A 32 7.31 23.07 20.92
CA LEU A 32 5.89 23.31 21.05
C LEU A 32 5.52 23.14 22.52
N ASN A 33 5.22 24.26 23.15
CA ASN A 33 4.75 24.35 24.53
C ASN A 33 3.51 23.46 24.68
N PRO A 34 3.47 22.53 25.64
CA PRO A 34 2.39 21.57 25.74
C PRO A 34 1.13 22.29 26.23
N LEU A 35 0.14 22.36 25.40
CA LEU A 35 -1.24 22.36 25.87
C LEU A 35 -1.55 20.93 26.34
N ASP A 36 -0.83 20.50 27.37
CA ASP A 36 -0.92 19.18 27.98
C ASP A 36 -2.32 18.95 28.53
N GLY A 37 -3.14 18.32 27.78
CA GLY A 37 -4.47 17.87 28.24
C GLY A 37 -5.54 17.78 27.16
N ILE A 38 -5.35 18.42 26.02
CA ILE A 38 -6.35 18.42 24.93
C ILE A 38 -6.04 17.38 23.85
N PHE A 39 -4.77 16.90 23.75
CA PHE A 39 -4.29 16.07 22.64
C PHE A 39 -3.83 14.70 23.13
N LYS A 40 -4.77 13.82 23.46
CA LYS A 40 -4.51 12.45 23.93
C LYS A 40 -4.42 11.39 22.83
N SER A 41 -4.57 11.73 21.57
CA SER A 41 -4.37 10.82 20.43
C SER A 41 -3.60 11.55 19.35
N GLY A 42 -2.60 10.93 18.76
CA GLY A 42 -1.68 11.52 17.77
C GLY A 42 -2.31 12.12 16.50
N CYS A 43 -3.64 12.20 16.45
CA CYS A 43 -4.41 12.77 15.36
C CYS A 43 -4.63 14.28 15.56
N TRP A 44 -3.68 15.08 15.12
CA TRP A 44 -3.61 16.52 15.39
C TRP A 44 -4.57 17.39 14.59
N ASP A 45 -5.44 16.82 13.71
CA ASP A 45 -5.96 17.65 12.65
C ASP A 45 -7.40 17.57 12.20
N SER A 46 -8.28 16.94 12.92
CA SER A 46 -9.70 17.04 12.53
C SER A 46 -10.36 18.38 12.88
N ILE A 47 -9.67 19.27 13.61
CA ILE A 47 -10.32 20.49 14.19
C ILE A 47 -9.92 21.80 13.50
N LEU A 48 -8.75 21.93 12.89
CA LEU A 48 -8.24 23.25 12.49
C LEU A 48 -7.90 23.45 11.02
N THR A 49 -7.76 22.40 10.21
CA THR A 49 -7.44 22.57 8.78
C THR A 49 -8.08 21.48 7.93
N SER A 50 -8.50 21.83 6.74
CA SER A 50 -9.14 20.96 5.77
C SER A 50 -8.23 19.79 5.31
N GLY A 51 -8.14 18.71 6.12
CA GLY A 51 -7.81 17.36 5.63
C GLY A 51 -6.38 17.04 5.22
N THR A 52 -5.38 17.92 5.46
CA THR A 52 -3.98 17.66 5.08
C THR A 52 -2.97 18.02 6.16
N SER A 53 -3.42 18.32 7.34
CA SER A 53 -2.58 18.74 8.45
C SER A 53 -1.89 17.53 9.08
N GLY A 54 -0.59 17.64 9.32
CA GLY A 54 0.27 16.56 9.80
C GLY A 54 1.04 15.82 8.71
N ILE A 55 0.53 15.74 7.49
CA ILE A 55 1.24 15.14 6.36
C ILE A 55 2.45 15.99 6.00
N LYS A 56 3.62 15.35 5.93
CA LYS A 56 4.87 16.01 5.56
C LYS A 56 5.32 15.60 4.18
N LYS A 57 5.49 16.56 3.27
CA LYS A 57 6.13 16.37 1.98
C LYS A 57 7.50 17.04 1.97
N THR A 58 8.54 16.28 1.66
CA THR A 58 9.92 16.77 1.53
C THR A 58 10.53 16.18 0.25
N GLY A 59 10.54 16.96 -0.81
CA GLY A 59 10.93 16.46 -2.13
C GLY A 59 9.98 15.34 -2.56
N HIS A 60 10.53 14.17 -2.84
CA HIS A 60 9.82 12.96 -3.25
C HIS A 60 9.30 12.09 -2.08
N LEU A 61 9.50 12.50 -0.84
CA LEU A 61 9.04 11.77 0.34
C LEU A 61 7.78 12.41 0.92
N ILE A 62 6.72 11.61 1.07
CA ILE A 62 5.48 11.99 1.74
C ILE A 62 5.29 11.07 2.95
N VAL A 63 5.08 11.65 4.12
CA VAL A 63 4.82 10.91 5.35
C VAL A 63 3.51 11.39 5.95
N GLY A 64 2.58 10.47 6.15
CA GLY A 64 1.31 10.67 6.82
C GLY A 64 1.43 10.72 8.34
N THR A 65 0.34 10.39 9.01
CA THR A 65 0.20 10.45 10.46
C THR A 65 -0.26 9.10 11.04
N ASP A 66 -0.53 9.01 12.32
CA ASP A 66 -1.17 7.84 12.94
C ASP A 66 -2.72 7.91 12.85
N CYS A 67 -3.27 8.70 11.94
CA CYS A 67 -4.70 8.94 11.76
C CYS A 67 -5.13 8.66 10.32
N ASP A 68 -6.44 8.58 10.10
CA ASP A 68 -7.01 8.43 8.77
C ASP A 68 -6.60 9.62 7.86
N ASP A 69 -5.66 9.36 6.94
CA ASP A 69 -5.09 10.37 6.07
C ASP A 69 -5.70 10.33 4.66
N LYS A 70 -5.66 11.50 4.00
CA LYS A 70 -5.91 11.61 2.55
C LYS A 70 -4.69 12.23 1.89
N ILE A 71 -3.93 11.40 1.20
CA ILE A 71 -2.66 11.76 0.57
C ILE A 71 -2.83 11.82 -0.94
N ARG A 72 -2.30 12.89 -1.53
CA ARG A 72 -2.17 13.02 -2.98
C ARG A 72 -0.72 13.33 -3.32
N GLY A 73 -0.14 12.49 -4.17
CA GLY A 73 1.13 12.76 -4.83
C GLY A 73 0.98 13.71 -6.00
N ASP A 74 1.99 13.80 -6.82
CA ASP A 74 1.97 14.67 -8.00
C ASP A 74 2.45 13.95 -9.29
N SER A 75 3.44 14.42 -9.98
CA SER A 75 3.97 13.82 -11.21
C SER A 75 5.41 13.35 -11.10
N ALA A 76 5.95 13.30 -9.90
CA ALA A 76 7.30 12.84 -9.61
C ALA A 76 7.24 11.41 -9.05
N ASP A 77 8.36 10.70 -9.09
CA ASP A 77 8.49 9.41 -8.42
C ASP A 77 8.54 9.63 -6.90
N GLU A 78 7.49 9.27 -6.18
CA GLU A 78 7.35 9.49 -4.75
C GLU A 78 7.56 8.21 -3.93
N VAL A 79 7.95 8.40 -2.67
CA VAL A 79 7.87 7.38 -1.63
C VAL A 79 6.88 7.86 -0.57
N ILE A 80 5.79 7.11 -0.38
CA ILE A 80 4.67 7.49 0.47
C ILE A 80 4.55 6.50 1.62
N TYR A 81 4.59 7.00 2.86
CA TYR A 81 4.29 6.24 4.08
C TYR A 81 3.03 6.79 4.73
N THR A 82 2.00 5.97 4.92
CA THR A 82 0.77 6.45 5.57
C THR A 82 0.79 6.27 7.09
N LEU A 83 1.53 5.29 7.60
CA LEU A 83 1.72 4.90 9.00
C LEU A 83 0.52 4.10 9.56
N LYS A 84 -0.30 4.68 10.43
CA LYS A 84 -1.51 4.05 10.98
C LYS A 84 -2.73 4.84 10.56
N GLY A 85 -3.86 4.19 10.48
CA GLY A 85 -5.11 4.81 10.10
C GLY A 85 -5.80 4.05 8.98
N ASN A 86 -7.01 4.46 8.63
CA ASN A 86 -7.67 3.97 7.42
C ASN A 86 -7.45 5.00 6.32
N ASP A 87 -6.34 4.85 5.60
CA ASP A 87 -5.81 5.88 4.74
C ASP A 87 -6.32 5.78 3.31
N GLN A 88 -6.31 6.92 2.63
CA GLN A 88 -6.59 7.00 1.20
C GLN A 88 -5.42 7.70 0.50
N VAL A 89 -4.78 7.00 -0.44
CA VAL A 89 -3.65 7.50 -1.21
C VAL A 89 -3.97 7.49 -2.69
N TRP A 90 -3.67 8.59 -3.36
CA TRP A 90 -3.59 8.71 -4.81
C TRP A 90 -2.18 9.20 -5.13
N ALA A 91 -1.31 8.30 -5.65
CA ALA A 91 0.09 8.65 -5.87
C ALA A 91 0.26 9.58 -7.07
N GLY A 92 -0.42 9.33 -8.16
CA GLY A 92 -0.50 10.29 -9.27
C GLY A 92 0.16 9.81 -10.54
N SER A 93 1.21 10.46 -10.95
CA SER A 93 2.05 10.01 -12.07
C SER A 93 3.49 9.94 -11.60
N GLY A 94 4.24 9.01 -12.10
CA GLY A 94 5.58 8.71 -11.61
C GLY A 94 5.65 7.24 -11.25
N ASN A 95 6.86 6.72 -11.00
CA ASN A 95 6.99 5.37 -10.48
C ASN A 95 7.04 5.46 -8.96
N ASP A 96 5.90 5.25 -8.33
CA ASP A 96 5.72 5.51 -6.92
C ASP A 96 5.92 4.26 -6.05
N ILE A 97 6.30 4.47 -4.80
CA ILE A 97 6.33 3.41 -3.79
C ILE A 97 5.41 3.81 -2.63
N ILE A 98 4.38 3.00 -2.39
CA ILE A 98 3.39 3.27 -1.35
C ILE A 98 3.48 2.21 -0.24
N TYR A 99 3.67 2.66 0.99
CA TYR A 99 3.59 1.86 2.21
C TYR A 99 2.34 2.26 3.00
N GLY A 100 1.33 1.38 3.03
CA GLY A 100 0.03 1.65 3.65
C GLY A 100 -0.01 1.46 5.17
N GLY A 101 0.96 0.75 5.75
CA GLY A 101 1.07 0.62 7.21
C GLY A 101 -0.03 -0.20 7.87
N MET A 102 -0.59 0.31 8.97
CA MET A 102 -1.63 -0.38 9.74
C MET A 102 -3.00 0.24 9.49
N GLY A 103 -4.01 -0.59 9.25
CA GLY A 103 -5.39 -0.16 9.08
C GLY A 103 -5.99 -0.65 7.77
N SER A 104 -7.18 -0.19 7.45
CA SER A 104 -7.87 -0.57 6.22
C SER A 104 -7.73 0.52 5.18
N ASN A 105 -6.74 0.36 4.31
CA ASN A 105 -6.30 1.39 3.39
C ASN A 105 -6.91 1.28 2.00
N ARG A 106 -7.00 2.41 1.29
CA ARG A 106 -7.30 2.50 -0.14
C ARG A 106 -6.14 3.17 -0.84
N LEU A 107 -5.40 2.39 -1.63
CA LEU A 107 -4.13 2.82 -2.23
C LEU A 107 -4.25 2.74 -3.74
N TYR A 108 -4.04 3.86 -4.41
CA TYR A 108 -4.13 4.01 -5.87
C TYR A 108 -2.78 4.51 -6.38
N GLY A 109 -2.11 3.74 -7.26
CA GLY A 109 -0.89 4.15 -7.96
C GLY A 109 -1.19 5.19 -9.03
N GLU A 110 -2.24 4.98 -9.79
CA GLU A 110 -2.78 5.77 -10.89
C GLU A 110 -1.99 5.60 -12.19
N ARG A 111 -0.90 6.23 -12.45
CA ARG A 111 -0.13 6.13 -13.70
C ARG A 111 1.32 5.80 -13.48
N ASN A 112 1.93 5.10 -14.50
CA ASN A 112 3.29 4.58 -14.54
C ASN A 112 3.48 3.38 -13.61
N ASN A 113 4.71 2.92 -13.40
CA ASN A 113 4.97 1.64 -12.76
C ASN A 113 5.13 1.81 -11.26
N ASP A 114 4.17 1.35 -10.50
CA ASP A 114 4.09 1.57 -9.07
C ASP A 114 4.40 0.29 -8.27
N ILE A 115 4.86 0.49 -7.03
CA ILE A 115 5.01 -0.58 -6.05
C ILE A 115 4.14 -0.26 -4.85
N ILE A 116 3.16 -1.13 -4.55
CA ILE A 116 2.22 -0.88 -3.46
C ILE A 116 2.26 -2.00 -2.43
N ILE A 117 2.59 -1.62 -1.20
CA ILE A 117 2.69 -2.50 -0.03
C ILE A 117 1.68 -2.03 1.01
N PRO A 118 0.49 -2.65 1.09
CA PRO A 118 -0.61 -2.12 1.91
C PRO A 118 -0.42 -2.31 3.43
N GLY A 119 0.41 -3.27 3.84
CA GLY A 119 0.61 -3.55 5.26
C GLY A 119 -0.50 -4.40 5.87
N ASP A 120 -0.85 -4.11 7.13
CA ASP A 120 -1.81 -4.89 7.90
C ASP A 120 -3.23 -4.34 7.77
N GLY A 121 -4.22 -5.24 7.69
CA GLY A 121 -5.64 -4.85 7.66
C GLY A 121 -6.37 -5.33 6.42
N SER A 122 -7.54 -4.75 6.14
CA SER A 122 -8.32 -5.07 4.95
C SER A 122 -8.19 -3.96 3.93
N ASN A 123 -7.38 -4.19 2.89
CA ASN A 123 -6.97 -3.13 1.99
C ASN A 123 -7.56 -3.29 0.58
N LEU A 124 -7.78 -2.15 -0.06
CA LEU A 124 -8.00 -2.04 -1.50
C LEU A 124 -6.74 -1.43 -2.13
N VAL A 125 -6.16 -2.14 -3.07
CA VAL A 125 -4.97 -1.74 -3.81
C VAL A 125 -5.30 -1.73 -5.29
N ASP A 126 -5.04 -0.63 -5.97
CA ASP A 126 -5.26 -0.45 -7.40
C ASP A 126 -3.98 0.15 -8.02
N GLY A 127 -3.30 -0.61 -8.88
CA GLY A 127 -2.11 -0.15 -9.57
C GLY A 127 -2.43 0.96 -10.55
N GLY A 128 -3.40 0.73 -11.44
CA GLY A 128 -3.89 1.73 -12.38
C GLY A 128 -3.45 1.50 -13.82
N SER A 129 -2.46 2.19 -14.28
CA SER A 129 -1.87 2.00 -15.61
C SER A 129 -0.35 2.04 -15.57
N GLY A 130 0.28 1.08 -16.14
CA GLY A 130 1.71 0.78 -16.07
C GLY A 130 1.93 -0.64 -15.57
N ASN A 131 3.18 -1.07 -15.53
CA ASN A 131 3.50 -2.40 -15.02
C ASN A 131 3.73 -2.31 -13.51
N ASP A 132 2.71 -2.66 -12.74
CA ASP A 132 2.68 -2.45 -11.31
C ASP A 132 3.08 -3.71 -10.52
N VAL A 133 3.57 -3.52 -9.29
CA VAL A 133 3.84 -4.61 -8.34
C VAL A 133 3.01 -4.40 -7.09
N LEU A 134 2.02 -5.27 -6.88
CA LEU A 134 1.04 -5.15 -5.81
C LEU A 134 1.19 -6.28 -4.79
N TYR A 135 1.36 -5.94 -3.53
CA TYR A 135 1.44 -6.89 -2.42
C TYR A 135 0.11 -6.96 -1.66
N GLY A 136 -0.27 -8.16 -1.24
CA GLY A 136 -1.51 -8.39 -0.49
C GLY A 136 -1.44 -7.99 1.00
N GLY A 137 -0.23 -7.97 1.59
CA GLY A 137 -0.10 -7.66 3.01
C GLY A 137 -0.72 -8.72 3.94
N VAL A 138 -1.19 -8.27 5.11
CA VAL A 138 -1.83 -9.14 6.10
C VAL A 138 -3.34 -8.82 6.18
N GLY A 139 -4.20 -9.85 6.23
CA GLY A 139 -5.66 -9.69 6.35
C GLY A 139 -6.41 -9.93 5.05
N ASN A 140 -7.54 -9.26 4.85
CA ASN A 140 -8.38 -9.46 3.67
C ASN A 140 -8.14 -8.34 2.66
N ASN A 141 -7.56 -8.68 1.50
CA ASN A 141 -7.12 -7.68 0.55
C ASN A 141 -7.73 -7.90 -0.84
N LEU A 142 -8.01 -6.81 -1.53
CA LEU A 142 -8.36 -6.78 -2.94
C LEU A 142 -7.25 -6.05 -3.70
N LEU A 143 -6.61 -6.75 -4.65
CA LEU A 143 -5.59 -6.22 -5.55
C LEU A 143 -6.18 -6.12 -6.95
N VAL A 144 -6.05 -4.96 -7.56
CA VAL A 144 -6.43 -4.70 -8.94
C VAL A 144 -5.19 -4.18 -9.67
N GLY A 145 -4.68 -4.92 -10.65
CA GLY A 145 -3.54 -4.51 -11.47
C GLY A 145 -3.91 -3.31 -12.33
N GLY A 146 -4.84 -3.50 -13.24
CA GLY A 146 -5.41 -2.44 -14.05
C GLY A 146 -5.08 -2.57 -15.53
N ARG A 147 -4.21 -1.77 -16.08
CA ARG A 147 -3.74 -1.86 -17.45
C ARG A 147 -2.25 -2.13 -17.49
N ASP A 148 -1.82 -2.80 -18.55
CA ASP A 148 -0.44 -3.23 -18.82
C ASP A 148 -0.10 -4.50 -18.03
N ASN A 149 1.16 -4.84 -17.82
CA ASN A 149 1.52 -6.15 -17.29
C ASN A 149 1.89 -6.04 -15.82
N ASP A 150 1.02 -6.56 -14.96
CA ASP A 150 1.13 -6.40 -13.53
C ASP A 150 1.60 -7.66 -12.82
N GLN A 151 2.25 -7.49 -11.68
CA GLN A 151 2.61 -8.55 -10.76
C GLN A 151 1.81 -8.41 -9.46
N LEU A 152 0.95 -9.39 -9.18
CA LEU A 152 0.11 -9.42 -7.98
C LEU A 152 0.58 -10.55 -7.05
N ILE A 153 1.01 -10.20 -5.86
CA ILE A 153 1.63 -11.11 -4.89
C ILE A 153 0.71 -11.22 -3.67
N ALA A 154 0.20 -12.43 -3.41
CA ALA A 154 -0.65 -12.67 -2.26
C ALA A 154 0.08 -12.46 -0.94
N GLY A 155 -0.65 -11.96 0.04
CA GLY A 155 -0.19 -11.85 1.43
C GLY A 155 -0.69 -12.99 2.31
N THR A 156 -0.65 -12.76 3.63
CA THR A 156 -1.20 -13.69 4.62
C THR A 156 -2.66 -13.34 4.93
N GLY A 157 -3.56 -14.26 4.74
CA GLY A 157 -5.01 -14.08 4.92
C GLY A 157 -5.76 -14.41 3.64
N THR A 158 -6.81 -13.64 3.34
CA THR A 158 -7.58 -13.79 2.10
C THR A 158 -7.22 -12.71 1.12
N THR A 159 -6.73 -13.07 -0.07
CA THR A 159 -6.44 -12.11 -1.12
C THR A 159 -7.28 -12.41 -2.35
N ILE A 160 -7.97 -11.39 -2.87
CA ILE A 160 -8.65 -11.44 -4.16
C ILE A 160 -7.82 -10.61 -5.14
N MET A 161 -7.51 -11.15 -6.30
CA MET A 161 -6.67 -10.54 -7.31
C MET A 161 -7.42 -10.43 -8.64
N ASP A 162 -7.39 -9.26 -9.24
CA ASP A 162 -7.82 -8.98 -10.61
C ASP A 162 -6.64 -8.33 -11.35
N GLY A 163 -6.04 -9.00 -12.32
CA GLY A 163 -4.95 -8.42 -13.09
C GLY A 163 -5.39 -7.33 -14.06
N GLY A 164 -6.64 -7.39 -14.54
CA GLY A 164 -7.12 -6.43 -15.52
C GLY A 164 -6.71 -6.73 -16.96
N ILE A 165 -6.20 -5.74 -17.67
CA ILE A 165 -5.83 -5.83 -19.09
C ILE A 165 -4.32 -5.91 -19.23
N GLY A 166 -3.78 -7.01 -19.75
CA GLY A 166 -2.36 -7.21 -19.95
C GLY A 166 -1.98 -8.67 -19.78
N SER A 167 -0.67 -8.94 -19.71
CA SER A 167 -0.13 -10.23 -19.33
C SER A 167 0.30 -10.17 -17.88
N ASN A 168 -0.57 -10.63 -16.98
CA ASN A 168 -0.37 -10.46 -15.56
C ASN A 168 0.25 -11.70 -14.90
N GLU A 169 1.04 -11.48 -13.86
CA GLU A 169 1.63 -12.54 -13.05
C GLU A 169 0.99 -12.56 -11.65
N PHE A 170 0.45 -13.74 -11.28
CA PHE A 170 -0.18 -13.93 -9.97
C PHE A 170 0.67 -14.91 -9.14
N ASP A 171 1.22 -14.43 -8.04
CA ASP A 171 1.90 -15.28 -7.05
C ASP A 171 0.96 -15.53 -5.86
N CYS A 172 0.42 -16.73 -5.82
CA CYS A 172 -0.64 -17.11 -4.90
C CYS A 172 -0.12 -17.85 -3.68
N SER A 173 -0.54 -17.41 -2.52
CA SER A 173 -0.31 -18.09 -1.25
C SER A 173 -1.57 -18.05 -0.39
N GLY A 174 -1.66 -18.93 0.60
CA GLY A 174 -2.77 -18.92 1.54
C GLY A 174 -4.14 -19.10 0.88
N ASN A 175 -5.10 -18.24 1.21
CA ASN A 175 -6.45 -18.27 0.66
C ASN A 175 -6.61 -17.21 -0.44
N THR A 176 -6.04 -17.50 -1.60
CA THR A 176 -6.04 -16.56 -2.75
C THR A 176 -7.08 -16.94 -3.78
N ILE A 177 -7.81 -15.93 -4.26
CA ILE A 177 -8.79 -16.04 -5.34
C ILE A 177 -8.35 -15.12 -6.47
N VAL A 178 -8.13 -15.66 -7.65
CA VAL A 178 -7.89 -14.87 -8.86
C VAL A 178 -9.19 -14.80 -9.67
N ILE A 179 -9.60 -13.60 -10.00
CA ILE A 179 -10.74 -13.32 -10.86
C ILE A 179 -10.25 -12.81 -12.22
N ASN A 180 -11.04 -13.00 -13.27
CA ASN A 180 -10.75 -12.55 -14.63
C ASN A 180 -9.42 -13.07 -15.21
N TYR A 181 -8.92 -14.23 -14.72
CA TYR A 181 -7.72 -14.87 -15.26
C TYR A 181 -7.89 -15.21 -16.74
N ASN A 182 -6.96 -14.77 -17.57
CA ASN A 182 -7.00 -14.99 -19.01
C ASN A 182 -5.62 -15.44 -19.58
N PRO A 183 -5.37 -16.76 -19.67
CA PRO A 183 -4.10 -17.27 -20.17
C PRO A 183 -3.88 -16.98 -21.67
N ASP A 184 -4.95 -16.68 -22.43
CA ASP A 184 -4.84 -16.33 -23.84
C ASP A 184 -4.22 -14.92 -24.03
N TYR A 185 -4.33 -14.07 -23.02
CA TYR A 185 -3.64 -12.77 -22.97
C TYR A 185 -2.27 -12.82 -22.28
N GLY A 186 -1.84 -14.02 -21.86
CA GLY A 186 -0.51 -14.25 -21.31
C GLY A 186 -0.45 -14.22 -19.78
N ASP A 187 -1.59 -14.23 -19.10
CA ASP A 187 -1.63 -14.35 -17.65
C ASP A 187 -0.96 -15.64 -17.17
N THR A 188 -0.17 -15.54 -16.12
CA THR A 188 0.53 -16.65 -15.49
C THR A 188 0.22 -16.76 -14.00
N ILE A 189 0.24 -17.98 -13.48
CA ILE A 189 -0.03 -18.26 -12.07
C ILE A 189 1.11 -19.08 -11.49
N ALA A 190 1.64 -18.63 -10.35
CA ALA A 190 2.49 -19.39 -9.45
C ALA A 190 1.75 -19.68 -8.14
N GLY A 191 1.94 -20.89 -7.61
CA GLY A 191 1.29 -21.30 -6.35
C GLY A 191 -0.16 -21.79 -6.50
N ASN A 192 -0.86 -21.92 -5.38
CA ASN A 192 -2.21 -22.47 -5.31
C ASN A 192 -3.25 -21.35 -5.28
N CYS A 193 -3.87 -21.07 -6.40
CA CYS A 193 -4.97 -20.12 -6.51
C CYS A 193 -6.32 -20.82 -6.74
N LYS A 194 -7.37 -20.23 -6.22
CA LYS A 194 -8.72 -20.49 -6.68
C LYS A 194 -9.05 -19.52 -7.81
N ILE A 195 -9.32 -20.02 -9.01
CA ILE A 195 -9.68 -19.18 -10.17
C ILE A 195 -11.20 -19.10 -10.27
N VAL A 196 -11.72 -17.88 -10.37
CA VAL A 196 -13.13 -17.60 -10.58
C VAL A 196 -13.28 -16.65 -11.77
N ASN A 197 -13.65 -17.18 -12.93
CA ASN A 197 -13.92 -16.37 -14.10
C ASN A 197 -15.42 -16.02 -14.19
N ASN A 198 -15.72 -14.88 -14.78
CA ASN A 198 -17.09 -14.35 -14.93
C ASN A 198 -18.09 -15.27 -15.68
N MET A 199 -17.63 -16.39 -16.25
CA MET A 199 -18.48 -17.40 -16.89
C MET A 199 -19.07 -18.43 -15.92
N GLY A 200 -18.92 -18.25 -14.60
CA GLY A 200 -19.48 -19.15 -13.59
C GLY A 200 -18.81 -20.54 -13.52
N ILE A 201 -17.68 -20.70 -14.17
CA ILE A 201 -16.93 -21.97 -14.17
C ILE A 201 -15.82 -21.86 -13.13
N ASN A 202 -16.02 -22.53 -12.00
CA ASN A 202 -14.94 -22.74 -11.03
C ASN A 202 -13.91 -23.71 -11.63
N ILE A 203 -12.77 -23.20 -12.05
CA ILE A 203 -11.63 -24.03 -12.43
C ILE A 203 -10.70 -24.11 -11.23
N THR A 204 -10.87 -25.13 -10.41
CA THR A 204 -9.81 -25.55 -9.47
C THR A 204 -8.80 -26.33 -10.28
N ARG A 205 -7.68 -25.75 -10.62
CA ARG A 205 -6.50 -26.48 -11.08
C ARG A 205 -5.58 -26.70 -9.90
N ASP A 206 -5.51 -27.94 -9.44
CA ASP A 206 -4.34 -28.43 -8.71
C ASP A 206 -3.20 -28.45 -9.74
N ILE A 207 -2.34 -27.43 -9.69
CA ILE A 207 -1.11 -27.43 -10.49
C ILE A 207 -0.13 -28.28 -9.70
N ASP A 208 -0.08 -29.56 -10.09
CA ASP A 208 0.94 -30.51 -9.63
C ASP A 208 2.30 -30.02 -10.18
N ILE A 209 3.12 -29.45 -9.30
CA ILE A 209 4.50 -29.09 -9.63
C ILE A 209 5.34 -30.33 -9.37
N SER A 210 5.42 -31.24 -10.36
CA SER A 210 6.40 -32.32 -10.40
C SER A 210 7.76 -31.83 -10.88
#